data_e625fdb47a103c613dedc97fa36f14c6
#
_entry.id   e625fdb47a103c613dedc97fa36f14c6
#
_cell.length_a   1.000
_cell.length_b   1.000
_cell.length_c   1.000
_cell.angle_alpha   90.00
_cell.angle_beta   90.00
_cell.angle_gamma   90.00
#
_symmetry.space_group_name_H-M   'P 1'
#
loop_
_entity.id
_entity.type
_entity.pdbx_description
1 polymer ?
#
loop_
_entity_poly.entity_id
_entity_poly.type
_entity_poly.pdbx_seq_one_letter_code
_entity_poly.pdbx_strand_id
1 'polypeptide(L)'
;MNKALQLLSLARKGGRIEAGEEPVDTCIRMGRARLILLASDASEHTCRRIRGSVASSKQPYITIPFTKEELGGAIGRSAIAVAAL
;
A
#
# COMPACT_ATOMS: atom_id res chain seq x y z
N MET A 1 7.32 5.05 17.47
CA MET A 1 6.76 4.63 16.18
C MET A 1 7.89 4.26 15.22
N ASN A 2 7.67 3.28 14.40
CA ASN A 2 8.65 2.86 13.41
C ASN A 2 8.86 3.95 12.35
N LYS A 3 10.10 4.11 11.91
CA LYS A 3 10.46 5.14 10.93
C LYS A 3 9.67 4.98 9.61
N ALA A 4 9.46 3.75 9.17
CA ALA A 4 8.69 3.51 7.94
C ALA A 4 7.25 3.99 8.07
N LEU A 5 6.61 3.76 9.21
CA LEU A 5 5.26 4.23 9.47
C LEU A 5 5.20 5.76 9.56
N GLN A 6 6.23 6.39 10.11
CA GLN A 6 6.33 7.85 10.15
C GLN A 6 6.42 8.43 8.74
N LEU A 7 7.20 7.80 7.86
CA LEU A 7 7.31 8.23 6.46
C LEU A 7 5.98 8.10 5.73
N LEU A 8 5.22 7.03 6.00
CA LEU A 8 3.89 6.86 5.43
C LEU A 8 2.93 7.96 5.88
N SER A 9 2.98 8.34 7.16
CA SER A 9 2.18 9.44 7.67
C SER A 9 2.51 10.76 6.97
N LEU A 10 3.78 11.03 6.75
CA LEU A 10 4.20 12.23 6.03
C LEU A 10 3.77 12.21 4.58
N ALA A 11 3.87 11.06 3.92
CA ALA A 11 3.42 10.91 2.53
C ALA A 11 1.91 11.16 2.42
N ARG A 12 1.14 10.67 3.37
CA ARG A 12 -0.31 10.90 3.38
C ARG A 12 -0.63 12.38 3.53
N LYS A 13 0.06 13.07 4.44
CA LYS A 13 -0.16 14.50 4.64
C LYS A 13 0.14 15.31 3.39
N GLY A 14 1.10 14.86 2.59
CA GLY A 14 1.44 15.49 1.33
C GLY A 14 0.54 15.06 0.16
N GLY A 15 -0.46 14.21 0.40
CA GLY A 15 -1.33 13.71 -0.65
C GLY A 15 -0.66 12.75 -1.62
N ARG A 16 0.42 12.11 -1.19
CA ARG A 16 1.24 11.25 -2.06
C ARG A 16 1.03 9.78 -1.86
N ILE A 17 0.00 9.38 -1.11
CA ILE A 17 -0.27 7.98 -0.85
C ILE A 17 -1.70 7.64 -1.25
N GLU A 18 -1.85 6.53 -1.96
CA GLU A 18 -3.13 5.92 -2.22
C GLU A 18 -3.29 4.73 -1.28
N ALA A 19 -4.44 4.59 -0.66
CA ALA A 19 -4.66 3.56 0.34
C ALA A 19 -5.91 2.76 0.00
N GLY A 20 -5.82 1.44 0.18
CA GLY A 20 -6.91 0.53 -0.11
C GLY A 20 -6.73 -0.16 -1.45
N GLU A 21 -7.42 -1.30 -1.61
CA GLU A 21 -7.23 -2.17 -2.76
C GLU A 21 -7.62 -1.52 -4.09
N GLU A 22 -8.79 -0.88 -4.14
CA GLU A 22 -9.27 -0.27 -5.37
C GLU A 22 -8.43 0.96 -5.79
N PRO A 23 -8.15 1.93 -4.92
CA PRO A 23 -7.32 3.06 -5.30
C PRO A 23 -5.92 2.65 -5.71
N VAL A 24 -5.34 1.65 -5.03
CA VAL A 24 -4.00 1.16 -5.37
C VAL A 24 -4.02 0.48 -6.74
N ASP A 25 -5.01 -0.36 -7.00
CA ASP A 25 -5.12 -1.04 -8.28
C ASP A 25 -5.23 -0.03 -9.43
N THR A 26 -6.06 1.00 -9.27
CA THR A 26 -6.17 2.08 -10.23
C THR A 26 -4.82 2.78 -10.44
N CYS A 27 -4.13 3.07 -9.35
CA CYS A 27 -2.82 3.72 -9.39
C CYS A 27 -1.81 2.88 -10.18
N ILE A 28 -1.81 1.57 -9.97
CA ILE A 28 -0.95 0.64 -10.70
C ILE A 28 -1.26 0.67 -12.19
N ARG A 29 -2.54 0.57 -12.56
CA ARG A 29 -2.97 0.55 -13.96
C ARG A 29 -2.60 1.83 -14.69
N MET A 30 -2.62 2.95 -13.99
CA MET A 30 -2.29 4.25 -14.59
C MET A 30 -0.80 4.56 -14.55
N GLY A 31 0.02 3.65 -14.04
CA GLY A 31 1.46 3.82 -13.99
C GLY A 31 1.93 4.88 -13.02
N ARG A 32 1.13 5.22 -12.01
CA ARG A 32 1.45 6.27 -11.04
C ARG A 32 2.18 5.80 -9.80
N ALA A 33 2.09 4.52 -9.49
CA ALA A 33 2.69 3.98 -8.28
C ALA A 33 4.19 3.79 -8.46
N ARG A 34 4.97 4.24 -7.49
CA ARG A 34 6.42 4.01 -7.47
C ARG A 34 6.78 2.83 -6.61
N LEU A 35 5.99 2.56 -5.58
CA LEU A 35 6.20 1.46 -4.67
C LEU A 35 4.88 1.05 -4.07
N ILE A 36 4.61 -0.25 -4.06
CA ILE A 36 3.41 -0.84 -3.48
C ILE A 36 3.79 -1.51 -2.16
N LEU A 37 3.03 -1.22 -1.11
CA LEU A 37 3.24 -1.79 0.22
C LEU A 37 2.08 -2.70 0.57
N LEU A 38 2.38 -3.97 0.91
CA LEU A 38 1.40 -4.93 1.38
C LEU A 38 1.56 -5.14 2.89
N ALA A 39 0.46 -5.07 3.63
CA ALA A 39 0.49 -5.39 5.06
C ALA A 39 0.85 -6.86 5.27
N SER A 40 1.48 -7.17 6.41
CA SER A 40 1.92 -8.53 6.71
C SER A 40 0.77 -9.52 6.79
N ASP A 41 -0.42 -9.08 7.15
CA ASP A 41 -1.61 -9.90 7.26
C ASP A 41 -2.65 -9.62 6.17
N ALA A 42 -2.23 -9.07 5.03
CA ALA A 42 -3.12 -8.90 3.89
C ALA A 42 -3.65 -10.26 3.44
N SER A 43 -4.93 -10.32 3.06
CA SER A 43 -5.54 -11.57 2.64
C SER A 43 -4.88 -12.09 1.37
N GLU A 44 -4.96 -13.40 1.15
CA GLU A 44 -4.40 -13.99 -0.05
C GLU A 44 -5.06 -13.46 -1.31
N HIS A 45 -6.35 -13.18 -1.25
CA HIS A 45 -7.07 -12.57 -2.36
C HIS A 45 -6.47 -11.21 -2.74
N THR A 46 -6.22 -10.36 -1.76
CA THR A 46 -5.60 -9.06 -1.98
C THR A 46 -4.19 -9.21 -2.55
N CYS A 47 -3.40 -10.11 -1.97
CA CYS A 47 -2.03 -10.36 -2.45
C CYS A 47 -2.01 -10.82 -3.90
N ARG A 48 -2.89 -11.74 -4.28
CA ARG A 48 -2.97 -12.23 -5.65
C ARG A 48 -3.37 -11.13 -6.62
N ARG A 49 -4.35 -10.33 -6.24
CA ARG A 49 -4.81 -9.23 -7.07
C ARG A 49 -3.70 -8.23 -7.34
N ILE A 50 -2.97 -7.85 -6.28
CA ILE A 50 -1.89 -6.87 -6.42
C ILE A 50 -0.73 -7.46 -7.21
N ARG A 51 -0.35 -8.70 -6.96
CA ARG A 51 0.71 -9.36 -7.73
C ARG A 51 0.38 -9.42 -9.22
N GLY A 52 -0.89 -9.71 -9.54
CA GLY A 52 -1.34 -9.72 -10.92
C GLY A 52 -1.24 -8.35 -11.58
N SER A 53 -1.65 -7.31 -10.87
CA SER A 53 -1.57 -5.95 -11.38
C SER A 53 -0.14 -5.49 -11.61
N VAL A 54 0.76 -5.74 -10.64
CA VAL A 54 2.17 -5.32 -10.78
C VAL A 54 2.92 -6.14 -11.83
N ALA A 55 2.51 -7.39 -12.06
CA ALA A 55 3.15 -8.21 -13.09
C ALA A 55 2.98 -7.58 -14.48
N SER A 56 1.84 -6.95 -14.74
CA SER A 56 1.59 -6.27 -16.01
C SER A 56 2.33 -4.94 -16.12
N SER A 57 2.49 -4.22 -15.03
CA SER A 57 3.04 -2.86 -15.02
C SER A 57 4.49 -2.79 -14.56
N LYS A 58 5.04 -3.88 -14.02
CA LYS A 58 6.42 -4.01 -13.56
C LYS A 58 6.80 -3.03 -12.45
N GLN A 59 5.84 -2.63 -11.63
CA GLN A 59 6.12 -1.77 -10.50
C GLN A 59 6.56 -2.60 -9.30
N PRO A 60 7.51 -2.11 -8.48
CA PRO A 60 7.96 -2.87 -7.32
C PRO A 60 6.92 -2.92 -6.22
N TYR A 61 6.86 -4.04 -5.51
CA TYR A 61 6.04 -4.16 -4.32
C TYR A 61 6.80 -4.92 -3.24
N ILE A 62 6.50 -4.63 -1.99
CA ILE A 62 7.07 -5.33 -0.85
C ILE A 62 5.98 -5.62 0.18
N THR A 63 6.18 -6.72 0.91
CA THR A 63 5.38 -7.01 2.10
C THR A 63 6.10 -6.42 3.29
N ILE A 64 5.43 -5.51 4.00
CA ILE A 64 6.04 -4.84 5.15
C ILE A 64 5.70 -5.61 6.44
N PRO A 65 6.53 -5.53 7.49
CA PRO A 65 6.28 -6.25 8.75
C PRO A 65 5.28 -5.54 9.67
N PHE A 66 4.22 -5.00 9.09
CA PHE A 66 3.18 -4.29 9.83
C PHE A 66 1.82 -4.81 9.41
N THR A 67 0.91 -4.91 10.39
CA THR A 67 -0.45 -5.38 10.15
C THR A 67 -1.28 -4.33 9.42
N LYS A 68 -2.45 -4.75 8.93
CA LYS A 68 -3.41 -3.84 8.32
C LYS A 68 -3.80 -2.71 9.29
N GLU A 69 -3.94 -3.03 10.56
CA GLU A 69 -4.29 -2.03 11.57
C GLU A 69 -3.17 -1.03 11.79
N GLU A 70 -1.93 -1.50 11.84
CA GLU A 70 -0.77 -0.62 11.98
C GLU A 70 -0.59 0.29 10.77
N LEU A 71 -0.73 -0.28 9.58
CA LEU A 71 -0.63 0.49 8.35
C LEU A 71 -1.75 1.52 8.26
N GLY A 72 -2.99 1.11 8.55
CA GLY A 72 -4.12 2.02 8.58
C GLY A 72 -3.94 3.14 9.59
N GLY A 73 -3.47 2.80 10.78
CA GLY A 73 -3.22 3.80 11.83
C GLY A 73 -2.21 4.86 11.41
N ALA A 74 -1.18 4.47 10.67
CA ALA A 74 -0.15 5.41 10.21
C ALA A 74 -0.70 6.43 9.21
N ILE A 75 -1.76 6.09 8.49
CA ILE A 75 -2.34 6.98 7.47
C ILE A 75 -3.74 7.48 7.84
N GLY A 76 -4.12 7.32 9.11
CA GLY A 76 -5.38 7.87 9.62
C GLY A 76 -6.61 7.07 9.24
N ARG A 77 -6.46 5.76 9.01
CA ARG A 77 -7.55 4.85 8.69
C ARG A 77 -7.62 3.70 9.68
N SER A 78 -8.74 2.95 9.70
CA SER A 78 -8.90 1.85 10.64
C SER A 78 -8.05 0.64 10.27
N ALA A 79 -8.06 0.22 9.01
CA ALA A 79 -7.27 -0.90 8.54
C ALA A 79 -7.02 -0.76 7.05
N ILE A 80 -5.78 -0.98 6.61
CA ILE A 80 -5.39 -0.87 5.21
C ILE A 80 -4.48 -2.04 4.87
N ALA A 81 -4.90 -2.87 3.93
CA ALA A 81 -4.11 -4.03 3.50
C ALA A 81 -3.02 -3.68 2.50
N VAL A 82 -3.20 -2.63 1.73
CA VAL A 82 -2.26 -2.23 0.67
C VAL A 82 -2.27 -0.72 0.50
N ALA A 83 -1.10 -0.17 0.22
CA ALA A 83 -0.93 1.24 -0.05
C ALA A 83 0.08 1.44 -1.19
N ALA A 84 -0.03 2.54 -1.90
CA ALA A 84 0.89 2.90 -2.99
C ALA A 84 1.48 4.28 -2.76
N LEU A 85 2.75 4.38 -2.99
CA LEU A 85 3.49 5.65 -2.91
C LEU A 85 3.76 6.21 -4.30
#